data_49d2a23b4656dde93bb1e3bdf0d0290f
#
_entry.id   49d2a23b4656dde93bb1e3bdf0d0290f
#
_cell.length_a   1.000
_cell.length_b   1.000
_cell.length_c   1.000
_cell.angle_alpha   90.00
_cell.angle_beta   90.00
_cell.angle_gamma   90.00
#
_symmetry.space_group_name_H-M   'P 1'
#
loop_
_entity.id
_entity.type
_entity.pdbx_description
1 polymer ?
#
loop_
_entity_poly.entity_id
_entity_poly.type
_entity_poly.pdbx_seq_one_letter_code
_entity_poly.pdbx_strand_id
1 'polypeptide(L)'
;VPAHRGRAAKPVYRPVLTGRRGTLEALRHLDGATAALLAPVLDVSTMDHSLPDSLTRLPPGLLPAVDVSALPDGVGGELVRWGVPLVPVAGLAESDARLAAHGVAARAYAGRLVVRLRAGLDRSGPDATTAAVERIWRLARLVPEQCELLVDAGDVCCPADVRSTEPRVRRLVDWARRHAWQTVTVVAGGVPPTLSRLPTDEPVRLDRWDWLLWRRLADLGVGYGDYGVDCAVPGADAAGDRLPTVRYTTDGAWWVYRWSRRGGRGDERVADLCRTLVSAQHWPADGATFSWGDHEILRRSRGMAGAGSTTNWAAWSTSHHLARVLFDLGRSDGARPADDWRPGARPGGEDRAWSGGGWRGGPERGRPARPRRNGEAGRAG
;
A
#
# COMPACT_ATOMS: atom_id res chain seq x y z
N VAL A 1 34.11 20.40 -19.50
CA VAL A 1 32.68 20.78 -19.32
C VAL A 1 32.14 19.84 -18.26
N PRO A 2 31.74 20.29 -17.04
CA PRO A 2 31.13 19.44 -16.05
C PRO A 2 29.73 19.06 -16.53
N ALA A 3 29.50 17.75 -16.71
CA ALA A 3 28.19 17.22 -16.97
C ALA A 3 27.24 17.62 -15.82
N HIS A 4 26.20 18.40 -16.12
CA HIS A 4 25.08 18.59 -15.24
C HIS A 4 24.52 17.20 -14.88
N ARG A 5 24.83 16.71 -13.69
CA ARG A 5 24.12 15.60 -13.08
C ARG A 5 22.70 16.11 -12.87
N GLY A 6 21.79 15.74 -13.76
CA GLY A 6 20.37 16.02 -13.61
C GLY A 6 19.97 15.57 -12.20
N ARG A 7 19.31 16.45 -11.46
CA ARG A 7 18.76 16.13 -10.13
C ARG A 7 17.81 14.95 -10.34
N ALA A 8 18.13 13.79 -9.75
CA ALA A 8 17.27 12.62 -9.84
C ALA A 8 15.84 13.02 -9.39
N ALA A 9 14.83 12.61 -10.15
CA ALA A 9 13.46 12.86 -9.77
C ALA A 9 13.22 12.28 -8.37
N LYS A 10 12.61 13.06 -7.48
CA LYS A 10 12.27 12.56 -6.15
C LYS A 10 11.07 11.62 -6.25
N PRO A 11 11.08 10.48 -5.54
CA PRO A 11 9.93 9.60 -5.50
C PRO A 11 8.67 10.31 -5.01
N VAL A 12 7.56 10.12 -5.71
CA VAL A 12 6.27 10.74 -5.39
C VAL A 12 5.27 9.75 -4.77
N TYR A 13 5.54 8.45 -4.91
CA TYR A 13 4.67 7.38 -4.44
C TYR A 13 5.44 6.34 -3.62
N ARG A 14 4.92 6.04 -2.42
CA ARG A 14 5.53 5.09 -1.49
C ARG A 14 4.55 3.95 -1.14
N PRO A 15 4.40 2.95 -1.98
CA PRO A 15 3.58 1.79 -1.64
C PRO A 15 4.27 0.89 -0.61
N VAL A 16 3.50 0.32 0.32
CA VAL A 16 3.90 -0.81 1.15
C VAL A 16 3.42 -2.08 0.48
N LEU A 17 4.34 -2.88 0.01
CA LEU A 17 4.06 -4.06 -0.80
C LEU A 17 4.59 -5.31 -0.11
N THR A 18 3.89 -6.43 -0.27
CA THR A 18 4.41 -7.70 0.24
C THR A 18 5.67 -8.08 -0.53
N GLY A 19 6.71 -8.56 0.17
CA GLY A 19 7.96 -9.06 -0.44
C GLY A 19 7.78 -10.37 -1.21
N ARG A 20 6.60 -10.62 -1.80
CA ARG A 20 6.25 -11.88 -2.49
C ARG A 20 6.59 -11.82 -3.98
N ARG A 21 6.74 -13.00 -4.57
CA ARG A 21 7.12 -13.18 -5.98
C ARG A 21 6.26 -12.38 -6.95
N GLY A 22 4.93 -12.33 -6.76
CA GLY A 22 4.03 -11.58 -7.66
C GLY A 22 4.31 -10.06 -7.66
N THR A 23 4.55 -9.49 -6.49
CA THR A 23 4.92 -8.08 -6.34
C THR A 23 6.28 -7.78 -6.98
N LEU A 24 7.29 -8.61 -6.69
CA LEU A 24 8.63 -8.44 -7.27
C LEU A 24 8.60 -8.55 -8.79
N GLU A 25 7.76 -9.44 -9.33
CA GLU A 25 7.55 -9.55 -10.78
C GLU A 25 6.95 -8.26 -11.36
N ALA A 26 5.92 -7.68 -10.72
CA ALA A 26 5.35 -6.40 -11.15
C ALA A 26 6.40 -5.26 -11.14
N LEU A 27 7.21 -5.18 -10.08
CA LEU A 27 8.27 -4.17 -9.97
C LEU A 27 9.36 -4.33 -11.04
N ARG A 28 9.69 -5.56 -11.44
CA ARG A 28 10.70 -5.84 -12.48
C ARG A 28 10.28 -5.38 -13.87
N HIS A 29 8.99 -5.27 -14.13
CA HIS A 29 8.44 -4.81 -15.41
C HIS A 29 8.22 -3.29 -15.48
N LEU A 30 8.64 -2.53 -14.47
CA LEU A 30 8.63 -1.07 -14.52
C LEU A 30 9.72 -0.56 -15.47
N ASP A 31 9.40 0.45 -16.27
CA ASP A 31 10.41 1.22 -16.98
C ASP A 31 11.19 2.14 -16.03
N GLY A 32 12.36 2.62 -16.46
CA GLY A 32 13.24 3.40 -15.61
C GLY A 32 12.65 4.75 -15.17
N ALA A 33 11.79 5.37 -15.97
CA ALA A 33 11.14 6.63 -15.62
C ALA A 33 10.10 6.41 -14.51
N THR A 34 9.27 5.39 -14.66
CA THR A 34 8.28 4.98 -13.65
C THR A 34 8.97 4.52 -12.36
N ALA A 35 10.04 3.73 -12.46
CA ALA A 35 10.81 3.27 -11.32
C ALA A 35 11.39 4.42 -10.48
N ALA A 36 11.84 5.50 -11.11
CA ALA A 36 12.39 6.68 -10.44
C ALA A 36 11.35 7.47 -9.61
N LEU A 37 10.07 7.29 -9.87
CA LEU A 37 8.96 7.93 -9.15
C LEU A 37 8.46 7.10 -7.96
N LEU A 38 8.99 5.90 -7.77
CA LEU A 38 8.58 4.96 -6.73
C LEU A 38 9.63 4.84 -5.63
N ALA A 39 9.16 4.75 -4.38
CA ALA A 39 9.97 4.38 -3.22
C ALA A 39 9.27 3.25 -2.45
N PRO A 40 9.18 2.04 -3.00
CA PRO A 40 8.41 0.97 -2.40
C PRO A 40 9.02 0.52 -1.07
N VAL A 41 8.14 0.19 -0.12
CA VAL A 41 8.48 -0.53 1.10
C VAL A 41 8.08 -1.99 0.89
N LEU A 42 9.04 -2.90 0.97
CA LEU A 42 8.78 -4.33 0.90
C LEU A 42 8.60 -4.87 2.32
N ASP A 43 7.36 -5.23 2.66
CA ASP A 43 7.02 -5.86 3.94
C ASP A 43 7.30 -7.37 3.83
N VAL A 44 8.33 -7.81 4.56
CA VAL A 44 8.83 -9.19 4.52
C VAL A 44 8.36 -9.92 5.79
N SER A 45 7.26 -10.65 5.68
CA SER A 45 6.70 -11.43 6.78
C SER A 45 7.23 -12.87 6.87
N THR A 46 7.90 -13.35 5.83
CA THR A 46 8.47 -14.70 5.76
C THR A 46 9.80 -14.63 5.04
N MET A 47 10.84 -15.24 5.60
CA MET A 47 12.13 -15.35 4.92
C MET A 47 11.99 -16.20 3.67
N ASP A 48 12.31 -15.57 2.54
CA ASP A 48 12.54 -16.24 1.27
C ASP A 48 14.02 -16.02 0.89
N HIS A 49 14.80 -17.08 0.89
CA HIS A 49 16.23 -17.02 0.56
C HIS A 49 16.49 -16.49 -0.86
N SER A 50 15.50 -16.52 -1.74
CA SER A 50 15.58 -15.95 -3.08
C SER A 50 15.32 -14.44 -3.14
N LEU A 51 14.91 -13.82 -2.03
CA LEU A 51 14.58 -12.40 -1.99
C LEU A 51 15.78 -11.52 -2.36
N PRO A 52 16.99 -11.69 -1.80
CA PRO A 52 18.15 -10.88 -2.18
C PRO A 52 18.44 -10.94 -3.69
N ASP A 53 18.43 -12.15 -4.28
CA ASP A 53 18.62 -12.33 -5.73
C ASP A 53 17.50 -11.68 -6.54
N SER A 54 16.29 -11.67 -6.01
CA SER A 54 15.14 -11.01 -6.67
C SER A 54 15.29 -9.49 -6.65
N LEU A 55 15.84 -8.93 -5.58
CA LEU A 55 16.10 -7.49 -5.48
C LEU A 55 17.18 -7.03 -6.47
N THR A 56 18.19 -7.83 -6.77
CA THR A 56 19.21 -7.48 -7.78
C THR A 56 18.65 -7.34 -9.19
N ARG A 57 17.46 -7.91 -9.44
CA ARG A 57 16.78 -7.88 -10.74
C ARG A 57 15.78 -6.75 -10.88
N LEU A 58 15.66 -5.88 -9.88
CA LEU A 58 14.81 -4.70 -9.97
C LEU A 58 15.41 -3.67 -10.96
N PRO A 59 14.57 -2.82 -11.56
CA PRO A 59 15.04 -1.80 -12.49
C PRO A 59 16.09 -0.88 -11.86
N PRO A 60 17.09 -0.46 -12.62
CA PRO A 60 18.06 0.54 -12.17
C PRO A 60 17.35 1.81 -11.69
N GLY A 61 17.75 2.32 -10.52
CA GLY A 61 17.18 3.51 -9.91
C GLY A 61 16.01 3.23 -8.94
N LEU A 62 15.44 2.04 -8.94
CA LEU A 62 14.47 1.62 -7.93
C LEU A 62 15.22 1.15 -6.67
N LEU A 63 15.15 1.94 -5.60
CA LEU A 63 15.75 1.61 -4.32
C LEU A 63 14.65 1.25 -3.31
N PRO A 64 14.41 -0.04 -3.06
CA PRO A 64 13.37 -0.46 -2.14
C PRO A 64 13.76 -0.21 -0.69
N ALA A 65 12.80 0.19 0.14
CA ALA A 65 12.91 0.03 1.59
C ALA A 65 12.47 -1.39 1.96
N VAL A 66 13.08 -1.98 3.01
CA VAL A 66 12.81 -3.36 3.42
C VAL A 66 12.42 -3.37 4.89
N ASP A 67 11.19 -3.80 5.18
CA ASP A 67 10.65 -4.00 6.52
C ASP A 67 10.73 -5.47 6.91
N VAL A 68 11.58 -5.78 7.88
CA VAL A 68 11.77 -7.12 8.43
C VAL A 68 11.23 -7.23 9.87
N SER A 69 10.39 -6.30 10.30
CA SER A 69 9.88 -6.24 11.67
C SER A 69 9.08 -7.48 12.09
N ALA A 70 8.49 -8.19 11.13
CA ALA A 70 7.77 -9.45 11.35
C ALA A 70 8.69 -10.68 11.49
N LEU A 71 9.98 -10.55 11.20
CA LEU A 71 10.96 -11.63 11.26
C LEU A 71 11.71 -11.64 12.59
N PRO A 72 12.36 -12.75 12.98
CA PRO A 72 13.20 -12.78 14.17
C PRO A 72 14.33 -11.74 14.16
N ASP A 73 14.74 -11.28 15.33
CA ASP A 73 15.71 -10.16 15.50
C ASP A 73 17.04 -10.36 14.76
N GLY A 74 17.52 -11.59 14.63
CA GLY A 74 18.78 -11.89 13.93
C GLY A 74 18.81 -11.46 12.45
N VAL A 75 17.64 -11.40 11.80
CA VAL A 75 17.53 -11.04 10.38
C VAL A 75 17.91 -9.57 10.11
N GLY A 76 17.73 -8.68 11.09
CA GLY A 76 18.18 -7.28 10.95
C GLY A 76 19.67 -7.15 10.63
N GLY A 77 20.52 -8.03 11.20
CA GLY A 77 21.95 -8.11 10.91
C GLY A 77 22.30 -8.67 9.54
N GLU A 78 21.38 -9.37 8.90
CA GLU A 78 21.61 -9.99 7.60
C GLU A 78 21.42 -9.02 6.43
N LEU A 79 20.67 -7.91 6.61
CA LEU A 79 20.40 -6.95 5.52
C LEU A 79 21.68 -6.44 4.84
N VAL A 80 22.77 -6.26 5.61
CA VAL A 80 24.08 -5.90 5.04
C VAL A 80 24.67 -7.05 4.21
N ARG A 81 24.45 -8.29 4.64
CA ARG A 81 24.99 -9.48 3.97
C ARG A 81 24.30 -9.78 2.66
N TRP A 82 23.12 -9.24 2.42
CA TRP A 82 22.43 -9.42 1.14
C TRP A 82 23.19 -8.82 -0.03
N GLY A 83 24.10 -7.86 0.22
CA GLY A 83 24.91 -7.26 -0.83
C GLY A 83 24.13 -6.43 -1.85
N VAL A 84 22.87 -6.11 -1.54
CA VAL A 84 21.94 -5.38 -2.44
C VAL A 84 21.62 -4.03 -1.83
N PRO A 85 21.71 -2.94 -2.60
CA PRO A 85 21.30 -1.61 -2.12
C PRO A 85 19.83 -1.60 -1.68
N LEU A 86 19.60 -1.18 -0.43
CA LEU A 86 18.26 -1.06 0.17
C LEU A 86 18.24 0.02 1.23
N VAL A 87 17.03 0.42 1.66
CA VAL A 87 16.80 1.30 2.80
C VAL A 87 16.15 0.46 3.91
N PRO A 88 16.75 0.32 5.10
CA PRO A 88 16.10 -0.39 6.20
C PRO A 88 14.85 0.35 6.68
N VAL A 89 13.85 -0.40 7.16
CA VAL A 89 12.68 0.16 7.85
C VAL A 89 12.76 -0.20 9.33
N ALA A 90 12.57 0.76 10.20
CA ALA A 90 12.58 0.58 11.65
C ALA A 90 11.22 0.94 12.28
N GLY A 91 10.72 0.05 13.13
CA GLY A 91 9.55 0.27 13.97
C GLY A 91 9.92 0.70 15.39
N LEU A 92 8.99 1.31 16.15
CA LEU A 92 9.25 1.80 17.51
C LEU A 92 9.57 0.70 18.52
N ALA A 93 8.99 -0.48 18.33
CA ALA A 93 9.08 -1.61 19.28
C ALA A 93 10.26 -2.55 19.02
N GLU A 94 11.12 -2.25 18.06
CA GLU A 94 12.26 -3.12 17.73
C GLU A 94 13.34 -3.13 18.81
N SER A 95 14.08 -4.22 18.89
CA SER A 95 15.21 -4.36 19.83
C SER A 95 16.36 -3.41 19.51
N ASP A 96 17.17 -3.08 20.52
CA ASP A 96 18.37 -2.24 20.37
C ASP A 96 19.35 -2.86 19.37
N ALA A 97 19.51 -4.18 19.39
CA ALA A 97 20.38 -4.90 18.49
C ALA A 97 19.94 -4.75 17.02
N ARG A 98 18.62 -4.89 16.75
CA ARG A 98 18.05 -4.72 15.42
C ARG A 98 18.20 -3.28 14.92
N LEU A 99 17.88 -2.29 15.77
CA LEU A 99 18.04 -0.88 15.41
C LEU A 99 19.48 -0.50 15.08
N ALA A 100 20.44 -1.04 15.83
CA ALA A 100 21.86 -0.86 15.55
C ALA A 100 22.25 -1.49 14.22
N ALA A 101 21.74 -2.71 13.91
CA ALA A 101 21.98 -3.41 12.66
C ALA A 101 21.37 -2.65 11.45
N HIS A 102 20.16 -2.10 11.59
CA HIS A 102 19.56 -1.23 10.59
C HIS A 102 20.44 -0.01 10.30
N GLY A 103 21.02 0.59 11.33
CA GLY A 103 21.98 1.70 11.16
C GLY A 103 23.22 1.30 10.38
N VAL A 104 23.75 0.09 10.59
CA VAL A 104 24.86 -0.44 9.79
C VAL A 104 24.45 -0.58 8.33
N ALA A 105 23.31 -1.21 8.05
CA ALA A 105 22.79 -1.38 6.70
C ALA A 105 22.51 -0.04 6.01
N ALA A 106 21.89 0.91 6.72
CA ALA A 106 21.62 2.25 6.20
C ALA A 106 22.92 2.93 5.72
N ARG A 107 23.97 2.95 6.54
CA ARG A 107 25.26 3.57 6.18
C ARG A 107 26.01 2.82 5.07
N ALA A 108 25.83 1.51 4.99
CA ALA A 108 26.47 0.70 3.94
C ALA A 108 25.89 0.99 2.54
N TYR A 109 24.61 1.33 2.45
CA TYR A 109 23.91 1.45 1.17
C TYR A 109 23.43 2.86 0.84
N ALA A 110 22.40 3.34 1.54
CA ALA A 110 21.69 4.54 1.12
C ALA A 110 21.96 5.77 2.00
N GLY A 111 22.60 5.62 3.15
CA GLY A 111 22.81 6.68 4.15
C GLY A 111 21.50 7.16 4.80
N ARG A 112 20.40 6.40 4.71
CA ARG A 112 19.07 6.77 5.18
C ARG A 112 18.27 5.59 5.71
N LEU A 113 17.20 5.89 6.47
CA LEU A 113 16.33 4.94 7.15
C LEU A 113 14.87 5.38 6.99
N VAL A 114 13.94 4.44 6.90
CA VAL A 114 12.51 4.71 7.05
C VAL A 114 12.09 4.37 8.47
N VAL A 115 11.46 5.32 9.19
CA VAL A 115 10.81 5.07 10.47
C VAL A 115 9.32 4.86 10.22
N ARG A 116 8.78 3.69 10.57
CA ARG A 116 7.37 3.34 10.38
C ARG A 116 6.60 3.45 11.68
N LEU A 117 5.68 4.42 11.76
CA LEU A 117 4.74 4.61 12.86
C LEU A 117 3.39 4.02 12.52
N ARG A 118 2.98 2.98 13.23
CA ARG A 118 1.66 2.37 13.04
C ARG A 118 0.62 3.08 13.91
N ALA A 119 -0.17 3.97 13.33
CA ALA A 119 -1.13 4.83 14.01
C ALA A 119 -2.18 4.07 14.87
N GLY A 120 -2.40 2.78 14.59
CA GLY A 120 -3.30 1.92 15.36
C GLY A 120 -2.65 1.22 16.55
N LEU A 121 -1.35 0.97 16.50
CA LEU A 121 -0.57 0.21 17.49
C LEU A 121 0.22 1.12 18.42
N ASP A 122 0.81 2.19 17.90
CA ASP A 122 1.63 3.14 18.63
C ASP A 122 0.72 4.15 19.33
N ARG A 123 0.09 3.73 20.43
CA ARG A 123 -0.81 4.57 21.24
C ARG A 123 -0.09 5.42 22.29
N SER A 124 1.21 5.45 22.24
CA SER A 124 2.04 6.27 23.11
C SER A 124 1.74 7.76 22.91
N GLY A 125 1.77 8.54 23.96
CA GLY A 125 1.65 10.00 23.84
C GLY A 125 2.83 10.61 23.08
N PRO A 126 2.75 11.90 22.73
CA PRO A 126 3.78 12.58 21.93
C PRO A 126 5.20 12.46 22.50
N ASP A 127 5.35 12.52 23.82
CA ASP A 127 6.65 12.45 24.48
C ASP A 127 7.26 11.04 24.41
N ALA A 128 6.43 10.00 24.60
CA ALA A 128 6.89 8.63 24.48
C ALA A 128 7.23 8.28 23.00
N THR A 129 6.49 8.82 22.04
CA THR A 129 6.79 8.68 20.62
C THR A 129 8.13 9.37 20.30
N THR A 130 8.37 10.58 20.82
CA THR A 130 9.63 11.31 20.68
C THR A 130 10.79 10.50 21.23
N ALA A 131 10.70 10.03 22.47
CA ALA A 131 11.75 9.23 23.10
C ALA A 131 12.07 7.94 22.33
N ALA A 132 11.03 7.27 21.79
CA ALA A 132 11.21 6.05 20.97
C ALA A 132 11.91 6.35 19.66
N VAL A 133 11.57 7.45 18.98
CA VAL A 133 12.19 7.85 17.72
C VAL A 133 13.63 8.33 17.94
N GLU A 134 13.90 9.10 18.99
CA GLU A 134 15.26 9.51 19.38
C GLU A 134 16.14 8.29 19.71
N ARG A 135 15.54 7.24 20.33
CA ARG A 135 16.23 5.97 20.53
C ARG A 135 16.62 5.33 19.20
N ILE A 136 15.75 5.35 18.18
CA ILE A 136 16.05 4.84 16.83
C ILE A 136 17.22 5.61 16.24
N TRP A 137 17.18 6.95 16.21
CA TRP A 137 18.26 7.79 15.66
C TRP A 137 19.60 7.53 16.34
N ARG A 138 19.60 7.47 17.68
CA ARG A 138 20.81 7.20 18.45
C ARG A 138 21.41 5.84 18.14
N LEU A 139 20.60 4.78 18.11
CA LEU A 139 21.08 3.40 17.89
C LEU A 139 21.48 3.18 16.44
N ALA A 140 20.73 3.72 15.49
CA ALA A 140 21.08 3.68 14.08
C ALA A 140 22.25 4.60 13.73
N ARG A 141 22.63 5.53 14.61
CA ARG A 141 23.64 6.59 14.38
C ARG A 141 23.31 7.41 13.11
N LEU A 142 22.08 7.85 13.02
CA LEU A 142 21.55 8.71 11.96
C LEU A 142 20.95 9.97 12.58
N VAL A 143 20.87 11.04 11.79
CA VAL A 143 20.16 12.27 12.17
C VAL A 143 18.77 12.30 11.53
N PRO A 144 17.83 13.11 12.06
CA PRO A 144 16.46 13.19 11.52
C PRO A 144 16.40 13.43 10.01
N GLU A 145 17.28 14.27 9.47
CA GLU A 145 17.36 14.63 8.05
C GLU A 145 17.75 13.46 7.14
N GLN A 146 18.29 12.37 7.71
CA GLN A 146 18.58 11.12 7.02
C GLN A 146 17.45 10.11 7.15
N CYS A 147 16.38 10.47 7.85
CA CYS A 147 15.25 9.58 8.12
C CYS A 147 13.99 10.06 7.42
N GLU A 148 13.28 9.12 6.85
CA GLU A 148 11.95 9.30 6.27
C GLU A 148 10.92 8.78 7.27
N LEU A 149 9.79 9.47 7.42
CA LEU A 149 8.69 9.04 8.29
C LEU A 149 7.56 8.45 7.46
N LEU A 150 7.16 7.23 7.80
CA LEU A 150 6.00 6.55 7.26
C LEU A 150 4.93 6.46 8.35
N VAL A 151 3.88 7.26 8.24
CA VAL A 151 2.71 7.21 9.12
C VAL A 151 1.74 6.19 8.56
N ASP A 152 1.72 5.00 9.16
CA ASP A 152 0.93 3.86 8.73
C ASP A 152 -0.45 3.88 9.42
N ALA A 153 -1.48 4.20 8.66
CA ALA A 153 -2.86 4.31 9.13
C ALA A 153 -3.57 2.95 9.26
N GLY A 154 -2.97 1.86 8.73
CA GLY A 154 -3.60 0.55 8.67
C GLY A 154 -4.71 0.47 7.62
N ASP A 155 -5.65 -0.47 7.80
CA ASP A 155 -6.78 -0.63 6.88
C ASP A 155 -7.82 0.47 7.06
N VAL A 156 -8.25 1.06 5.95
CA VAL A 156 -9.27 2.11 5.84
C VAL A 156 -10.23 1.70 4.72
N CYS A 157 -11.20 0.86 5.05
CA CYS A 157 -12.07 0.19 4.08
C CYS A 157 -13.50 0.74 4.03
N CYS A 158 -13.83 1.73 4.86
CA CYS A 158 -15.16 2.32 4.92
C CYS A 158 -15.11 3.78 5.43
N PRO A 159 -16.22 4.55 5.29
CA PRO A 159 -16.31 5.91 5.79
C PRO A 159 -16.09 6.05 7.31
N ALA A 160 -16.43 5.02 8.09
CA ALA A 160 -16.22 5.03 9.54
C ALA A 160 -14.71 4.97 9.87
N ASP A 161 -13.95 4.17 9.11
CA ASP A 161 -12.50 4.08 9.26
C ASP A 161 -11.84 5.41 8.96
N VAL A 162 -12.25 6.10 7.89
CA VAL A 162 -11.74 7.44 7.55
C VAL A 162 -11.98 8.39 8.72
N ARG A 163 -13.22 8.47 9.23
CA ARG A 163 -13.58 9.37 10.35
C ARG A 163 -12.79 9.10 11.63
N SER A 164 -12.51 7.84 11.93
CA SER A 164 -11.76 7.46 13.14
C SER A 164 -10.25 7.61 12.98
N THR A 165 -9.73 7.46 11.78
CA THR A 165 -8.28 7.44 11.48
C THR A 165 -7.73 8.84 11.22
N GLU A 166 -8.45 9.67 10.45
CA GLU A 166 -8.00 11.02 10.08
C GLU A 166 -7.51 11.86 11.27
N PRO A 167 -8.25 11.98 12.41
CA PRO A 167 -7.77 12.80 13.53
C PRO A 167 -6.47 12.26 14.16
N ARG A 168 -6.27 10.94 14.13
CA ARG A 168 -5.03 10.33 14.65
C ARG A 168 -3.84 10.62 13.75
N VAL A 169 -4.03 10.46 12.44
CA VAL A 169 -2.99 10.78 11.46
C VAL A 169 -2.62 12.25 11.53
N ARG A 170 -3.59 13.17 11.61
CA ARG A 170 -3.33 14.60 11.76
C ARG A 170 -2.46 14.90 12.99
N ARG A 171 -2.78 14.32 14.15
CA ARG A 171 -1.95 14.49 15.37
C ARG A 171 -0.51 13.98 15.20
N LEU A 172 -0.34 12.84 14.53
CA LEU A 172 1.00 12.28 14.26
C LEU A 172 1.80 13.16 13.29
N VAL A 173 1.14 13.69 12.26
CA VAL A 173 1.79 14.62 11.32
C VAL A 173 2.13 15.94 12.00
N ASP A 174 1.27 16.47 12.87
CA ASP A 174 1.59 17.68 13.66
C ASP A 174 2.74 17.44 14.63
N TRP A 175 2.80 16.25 15.24
CA TRP A 175 3.96 15.84 16.04
C TRP A 175 5.23 15.78 15.16
N ALA A 176 5.13 15.16 13.97
CA ALA A 176 6.27 15.00 13.07
C ALA A 176 6.89 16.33 12.63
N ARG A 177 6.11 17.42 12.56
CA ARG A 177 6.61 18.77 12.21
C ARG A 177 7.61 19.35 13.19
N ARG A 178 7.76 18.75 14.38
CA ARG A 178 8.78 19.15 15.35
C ARG A 178 10.20 18.69 15.00
N HIS A 179 10.31 17.82 13.99
CA HIS A 179 11.57 17.19 13.60
C HIS A 179 11.84 17.39 12.11
N ALA A 180 13.11 17.43 11.74
CA ALA A 180 13.55 17.66 10.36
C ALA A 180 13.60 16.35 9.54
N TRP A 181 12.46 15.67 9.38
CA TRP A 181 12.37 14.49 8.53
C TRP A 181 12.71 14.81 7.07
N GLN A 182 13.35 13.89 6.38
CA GLN A 182 13.60 14.00 4.95
C GLN A 182 12.28 14.06 4.15
N THR A 183 11.33 13.18 4.48
CA THR A 183 9.97 13.16 3.96
C THR A 183 9.01 12.62 5.02
N VAL A 184 7.73 12.99 4.91
CA VAL A 184 6.64 12.38 5.68
C VAL A 184 5.59 11.86 4.72
N THR A 185 5.30 10.58 4.78
CA THR A 185 4.31 9.90 3.93
C THR A 185 3.23 9.25 4.79
N VAL A 186 1.97 9.35 4.38
CA VAL A 186 0.85 8.63 4.99
C VAL A 186 0.51 7.43 4.11
N VAL A 187 0.39 6.27 4.74
CA VAL A 187 0.03 5.00 4.09
C VAL A 187 -1.26 4.46 4.68
N ALA A 188 -2.18 4.02 3.84
CA ALA A 188 -3.41 3.34 4.26
C ALA A 188 -3.78 2.20 3.30
N GLY A 189 -4.38 1.13 3.82
CA GLY A 189 -4.92 0.03 3.01
C GLY A 189 -6.38 0.28 2.66
N GLY A 190 -6.74 0.24 1.37
CA GLY A 190 -8.13 0.42 0.92
C GLY A 190 -8.83 -0.90 0.53
N VAL A 191 -8.07 -2.00 0.39
CA VAL A 191 -8.60 -3.31 0.04
C VAL A 191 -9.02 -4.05 1.32
N PRO A 192 -10.27 -4.56 1.39
CA PRO A 192 -10.70 -5.34 2.57
C PRO A 192 -9.83 -6.57 2.80
N PRO A 193 -9.60 -6.98 4.07
CA PRO A 193 -8.79 -8.14 4.43
C PRO A 193 -9.29 -9.46 3.82
N THR A 194 -10.57 -9.55 3.47
CA THR A 194 -11.12 -10.72 2.77
C THR A 194 -12.06 -10.30 1.65
N LEU A 195 -11.92 -10.94 0.51
CA LEU A 195 -12.80 -10.80 -0.66
C LEU A 195 -13.79 -11.96 -0.80
N SER A 196 -13.76 -12.93 0.13
CA SER A 196 -14.58 -14.16 0.04
C SER A 196 -16.09 -13.90 0.07
N ARG A 197 -16.51 -12.76 0.62
CA ARG A 197 -17.91 -12.34 0.69
C ARG A 197 -18.42 -11.63 -0.57
N LEU A 198 -17.53 -11.27 -1.48
CA LEU A 198 -17.91 -10.65 -2.72
C LEU A 198 -18.47 -11.73 -3.67
N PRO A 199 -19.48 -11.38 -4.48
CA PRO A 199 -19.99 -12.27 -5.50
C PRO A 199 -18.89 -12.67 -6.50
N THR A 200 -19.13 -13.77 -7.20
CA THR A 200 -18.26 -14.25 -8.28
C THR A 200 -18.94 -14.07 -9.63
N ASP A 201 -18.14 -14.08 -10.68
CA ASP A 201 -18.58 -14.03 -12.08
C ASP A 201 -19.21 -12.69 -12.50
N GLU A 202 -19.05 -11.67 -11.69
CA GLU A 202 -19.39 -10.28 -11.98
C GLU A 202 -18.36 -9.32 -11.36
N PRO A 203 -18.10 -8.15 -11.98
CA PRO A 203 -17.21 -7.15 -11.40
C PRO A 203 -17.89 -6.44 -10.23
N VAL A 204 -17.16 -6.28 -9.12
CA VAL A 204 -17.63 -5.58 -7.92
C VAL A 204 -16.82 -4.31 -7.71
N ARG A 205 -17.50 -3.18 -7.56
CA ARG A 205 -16.88 -1.90 -7.27
C ARG A 205 -16.73 -1.70 -5.76
N LEU A 206 -15.51 -1.36 -5.34
CA LEU A 206 -15.17 -0.94 -3.97
C LEU A 206 -14.57 0.47 -4.03
N ASP A 207 -14.96 1.36 -3.12
CA ASP A 207 -14.38 2.71 -3.06
C ASP A 207 -12.98 2.69 -2.45
N ARG A 208 -12.09 3.56 -2.93
CA ARG A 208 -10.74 3.76 -2.41
C ARG A 208 -10.76 4.75 -1.23
N TRP A 209 -11.07 4.23 -0.05
CA TRP A 209 -11.11 5.02 1.19
C TRP A 209 -9.71 5.45 1.65
N ASP A 210 -8.65 4.70 1.31
CA ASP A 210 -7.25 5.06 1.43
C ASP A 210 -6.93 6.37 0.69
N TRP A 211 -7.34 6.44 -0.59
CA TRP A 211 -7.17 7.60 -1.45
C TRP A 211 -7.96 8.81 -0.93
N LEU A 212 -9.21 8.58 -0.50
CA LEU A 212 -10.02 9.63 0.09
C LEU A 212 -9.40 10.18 1.37
N LEU A 213 -8.91 9.31 2.27
CA LEU A 213 -8.21 9.74 3.49
C LEU A 213 -7.03 10.65 3.13
N TRP A 214 -6.16 10.23 2.22
CA TRP A 214 -5.01 11.05 1.82
C TRP A 214 -5.43 12.39 1.22
N ARG A 215 -6.44 12.44 0.36
CA ARG A 215 -6.97 13.70 -0.19
C ARG A 215 -7.48 14.64 0.88
N ARG A 216 -8.06 14.12 1.96
CA ARG A 216 -8.52 14.92 3.11
C ARG A 216 -7.35 15.47 3.94
N LEU A 217 -6.15 14.93 3.77
CA LEU A 217 -4.90 15.37 4.42
C LEU A 217 -4.05 16.27 3.51
N ALA A 218 -4.58 16.71 2.37
CA ALA A 218 -3.82 17.50 1.39
C ALA A 218 -3.26 18.81 1.96
N ASP A 219 -3.93 19.41 2.96
CA ASP A 219 -3.50 20.60 3.69
C ASP A 219 -2.22 20.37 4.51
N LEU A 220 -1.86 19.12 4.78
CA LEU A 220 -0.69 18.77 5.57
C LEU A 220 0.59 18.65 4.74
N GLY A 221 0.52 18.59 3.41
CA GLY A 221 1.67 18.46 2.52
C GLY A 221 2.42 17.13 2.69
N VAL A 222 1.70 16.04 3.02
CA VAL A 222 2.26 14.70 3.19
C VAL A 222 2.24 13.91 1.88
N GLY A 223 3.27 13.05 1.70
CA GLY A 223 3.33 12.12 0.57
C GLY A 223 2.22 11.07 0.62
N TYR A 224 1.91 10.48 -0.54
CA TYR A 224 0.96 9.37 -0.68
C TYR A 224 1.63 8.01 -0.62
N GLY A 225 0.99 7.09 0.08
CA GLY A 225 1.29 5.66 0.07
C GLY A 225 0.04 4.83 0.28
N ASP A 226 0.10 3.58 -0.11
CA ASP A 226 -0.93 2.57 0.12
C ASP A 226 -0.31 1.17 0.27
N TYR A 227 -1.18 0.15 0.34
CA TYR A 227 -0.75 -1.25 0.40
C TYR A 227 -0.84 -1.97 -0.95
N GLY A 228 -0.73 -1.20 -2.05
CA GLY A 228 -0.89 -1.77 -3.38
C GLY A 228 -2.28 -2.38 -3.54
N VAL A 229 -2.33 -3.60 -4.01
CA VAL A 229 -3.60 -4.36 -4.20
C VAL A 229 -3.93 -5.27 -3.02
N ASP A 230 -3.20 -5.15 -1.91
CA ASP A 230 -3.38 -5.96 -0.69
C ASP A 230 -3.97 -5.12 0.46
N CYS A 231 -4.30 -5.77 1.59
CA CYS A 231 -4.69 -5.13 2.83
C CYS A 231 -3.47 -4.89 3.74
N ALA A 232 -3.63 -4.00 4.74
CA ALA A 232 -2.57 -3.69 5.70
C ALA A 232 -2.30 -4.84 6.70
N VAL A 233 -3.26 -5.73 6.91
CA VAL A 233 -3.12 -6.88 7.80
C VAL A 233 -2.54 -8.07 7.02
N PRO A 234 -1.27 -8.45 7.24
CA PRO A 234 -0.67 -9.59 6.54
C PRO A 234 -1.42 -10.88 6.85
N GLY A 235 -1.69 -11.67 5.82
CA GLY A 235 -2.17 -13.04 5.97
C GLY A 235 -3.67 -13.25 6.12
N ALA A 236 -4.49 -12.20 6.13
CA ALA A 236 -5.93 -12.34 6.23
C ALA A 236 -6.53 -13.20 5.08
N ASP A 237 -5.96 -13.15 3.88
CA ASP A 237 -6.35 -13.96 2.72
C ASP A 237 -5.52 -15.25 2.55
N ALA A 238 -4.58 -15.56 3.44
CA ALA A 238 -3.69 -16.70 3.26
C ALA A 238 -4.41 -18.06 3.30
N ALA A 239 -5.61 -18.11 3.84
CA ALA A 239 -6.32 -19.35 4.12
C ALA A 239 -7.36 -19.77 3.07
N GLY A 240 -7.70 -18.92 2.05
CA GLY A 240 -8.97 -19.32 1.49
C GLY A 240 -9.18 -19.22 0.01
N ASP A 241 -8.99 -18.11 -0.61
CA ASP A 241 -9.63 -17.95 -1.91
C ASP A 241 -8.65 -18.04 -3.08
N ARG A 242 -8.54 -19.26 -3.61
CA ARG A 242 -7.73 -19.55 -4.80
C ARG A 242 -8.49 -19.32 -6.12
N LEU A 243 -9.58 -18.55 -6.09
CA LEU A 243 -10.29 -18.21 -7.31
C LEU A 243 -9.46 -17.22 -8.15
N PRO A 244 -9.58 -17.30 -9.49
CA PRO A 244 -9.08 -16.25 -10.36
C PRO A 244 -9.59 -14.89 -9.91
N THR A 245 -8.67 -14.02 -9.49
CA THR A 245 -9.01 -12.71 -8.93
C THR A 245 -8.07 -11.65 -9.47
N VAL A 246 -8.64 -10.62 -10.08
CA VAL A 246 -7.93 -9.40 -10.49
C VAL A 246 -8.53 -8.22 -9.73
N ARG A 247 -7.67 -7.47 -9.03
CA ARG A 247 -8.02 -6.22 -8.37
C ARG A 247 -7.57 -5.09 -9.28
N TYR A 248 -8.51 -4.39 -9.86
CA TYR A 248 -8.25 -3.40 -10.90
C TYR A 248 -8.54 -1.99 -10.40
N THR A 249 -7.51 -1.18 -10.33
CA THR A 249 -7.57 0.19 -9.78
C THR A 249 -8.09 1.17 -10.81
N THR A 250 -9.01 2.03 -10.39
CA THR A 250 -9.51 3.14 -11.20
C THR A 250 -9.51 4.43 -10.38
N ASP A 251 -9.95 5.54 -10.97
CA ASP A 251 -10.09 6.79 -10.26
C ASP A 251 -11.09 6.65 -9.09
N GLY A 252 -10.56 6.68 -7.87
CA GLY A 252 -11.33 6.59 -6.63
C GLY A 252 -12.00 5.24 -6.35
N ALA A 253 -11.74 4.18 -7.11
CA ALA A 253 -12.35 2.88 -6.90
C ALA A 253 -11.43 1.70 -7.25
N TRP A 254 -11.73 0.58 -6.64
CA TRP A 254 -11.29 -0.74 -7.03
C TRP A 254 -12.40 -1.45 -7.76
N TRP A 255 -12.07 -2.14 -8.87
CA TRP A 255 -12.94 -3.12 -9.48
C TRP A 255 -12.37 -4.51 -9.22
N VAL A 256 -13.08 -5.32 -8.46
CA VAL A 256 -12.69 -6.69 -8.12
C VAL A 256 -13.38 -7.65 -9.07
N TYR A 257 -12.58 -8.31 -9.89
CA TYR A 257 -12.99 -9.38 -10.80
C TYR A 257 -12.64 -10.71 -10.15
N ARG A 258 -13.63 -11.47 -9.77
CA ARG A 258 -13.47 -12.72 -9.04
C ARG A 258 -14.32 -13.79 -9.70
N TRP A 259 -13.68 -14.74 -10.38
CA TRP A 259 -14.37 -15.73 -11.21
C TRP A 259 -14.37 -17.09 -10.57
N SER A 260 -15.56 -17.77 -10.57
CA SER A 260 -15.70 -19.14 -10.13
C SER A 260 -15.00 -20.08 -11.11
N ARG A 261 -14.58 -21.25 -10.62
CA ARG A 261 -14.04 -22.32 -11.47
C ARG A 261 -15.12 -23.25 -12.02
N ARG A 262 -16.37 -23.02 -11.67
CA ARG A 262 -17.51 -23.83 -12.12
C ARG A 262 -17.84 -23.51 -13.57
N GLY A 263 -18.15 -24.53 -14.37
CA GLY A 263 -18.67 -24.35 -15.74
C GLY A 263 -17.64 -24.19 -16.85
N GLY A 264 -16.35 -24.50 -16.59
CA GLY A 264 -15.33 -24.45 -17.65
C GLY A 264 -13.97 -24.94 -17.19
N ARG A 265 -13.04 -25.12 -18.15
CA ARG A 265 -11.64 -25.34 -17.84
C ARG A 265 -11.06 -24.09 -17.18
N GLY A 266 -10.09 -24.23 -16.28
CA GLY A 266 -9.51 -23.12 -15.55
C GLY A 266 -9.01 -21.99 -16.47
N ASP A 267 -8.44 -22.32 -17.62
CA ASP A 267 -7.95 -21.35 -18.60
C ASP A 267 -9.08 -20.54 -19.25
N GLU A 268 -10.21 -21.19 -19.59
CA GLU A 268 -11.38 -20.52 -20.17
C GLU A 268 -11.97 -19.49 -19.20
N ARG A 269 -12.07 -19.84 -17.92
CA ARG A 269 -12.63 -18.93 -16.89
C ARG A 269 -11.77 -17.69 -16.67
N VAL A 270 -10.44 -17.82 -16.73
CA VAL A 270 -9.54 -16.66 -16.67
C VAL A 270 -9.65 -15.83 -17.95
N ALA A 271 -9.77 -16.46 -19.11
CA ALA A 271 -9.98 -15.76 -20.37
C ALA A 271 -11.30 -14.96 -20.36
N ASP A 272 -12.39 -15.53 -19.78
CA ASP A 272 -13.68 -14.85 -19.60
C ASP A 272 -13.54 -13.63 -18.69
N LEU A 273 -12.88 -13.77 -17.53
CA LEU A 273 -12.57 -12.66 -16.65
C LEU A 273 -11.83 -11.55 -17.40
N CYS A 274 -10.78 -11.92 -18.13
CA CYS A 274 -9.98 -10.96 -18.88
C CYS A 274 -10.78 -10.30 -20.02
N ARG A 275 -11.66 -11.03 -20.74
CA ARG A 275 -12.57 -10.47 -21.75
C ARG A 275 -13.53 -9.46 -21.14
N THR A 276 -14.13 -9.80 -19.99
CA THR A 276 -15.04 -8.91 -19.26
C THR A 276 -14.33 -7.62 -18.86
N LEU A 277 -13.10 -7.72 -18.35
CA LEU A 277 -12.31 -6.56 -17.93
C LEU A 277 -11.91 -5.67 -19.11
N VAL A 278 -11.40 -6.25 -20.20
CA VAL A 278 -10.99 -5.52 -21.41
C VAL A 278 -12.18 -4.81 -22.09
N SER A 279 -13.39 -5.35 -21.96
CA SER A 279 -14.61 -4.73 -22.49
C SER A 279 -15.26 -3.73 -21.54
N ALA A 280 -14.72 -3.57 -20.33
CA ALA A 280 -15.28 -2.67 -19.33
C ALA A 280 -14.99 -1.20 -19.69
N GLN A 281 -15.92 -0.31 -19.33
CA GLN A 281 -15.80 1.13 -19.57
C GLN A 281 -14.56 1.76 -18.89
N HIS A 282 -14.07 1.16 -17.82
CA HIS A 282 -12.89 1.62 -17.08
C HIS A 282 -11.57 1.00 -17.57
N TRP A 283 -11.59 0.23 -18.66
CA TRP A 283 -10.35 -0.16 -19.34
C TRP A 283 -9.63 1.08 -19.86
N PRO A 284 -8.28 1.23 -19.67
CA PRO A 284 -7.58 2.45 -20.03
C PRO A 284 -7.70 2.78 -21.52
N ALA A 285 -7.72 4.06 -21.86
CA ALA A 285 -7.71 4.50 -23.25
C ALA A 285 -6.46 4.01 -24.01
N ASP A 286 -5.31 3.96 -23.30
CA ASP A 286 -4.05 3.45 -23.84
C ASP A 286 -4.02 1.91 -23.93
N GLY A 287 -5.08 1.24 -23.46
CA GLY A 287 -5.24 -0.20 -23.55
C GLY A 287 -4.08 -0.96 -22.91
N ALA A 288 -3.56 -1.95 -23.63
CA ALA A 288 -2.48 -2.82 -23.17
C ALA A 288 -1.12 -2.13 -22.97
N THR A 289 -0.95 -0.90 -23.45
CA THR A 289 0.30 -0.16 -23.27
C THR A 289 0.33 0.64 -21.97
N PHE A 290 -0.79 0.69 -21.24
CA PHE A 290 -0.88 1.42 -19.97
C PHE A 290 0.02 0.80 -18.90
N SER A 291 0.07 -0.53 -18.80
CA SER A 291 0.99 -1.25 -17.93
C SER A 291 1.33 -2.64 -18.45
N TRP A 292 2.39 -3.26 -17.93
CA TRP A 292 2.67 -4.68 -18.20
C TRP A 292 1.50 -5.58 -17.80
N GLY A 293 0.82 -5.28 -16.69
CA GLY A 293 -0.35 -6.03 -16.24
C GLY A 293 -1.48 -5.99 -17.26
N ASP A 294 -1.76 -4.82 -17.84
CA ASP A 294 -2.78 -4.65 -18.89
C ASP A 294 -2.42 -5.42 -20.17
N HIS A 295 -1.13 -5.42 -20.54
CA HIS A 295 -0.65 -6.24 -21.65
C HIS A 295 -0.93 -7.72 -21.43
N GLU A 296 -0.63 -8.23 -20.26
CA GLU A 296 -0.84 -9.64 -19.92
C GLU A 296 -2.33 -10.02 -19.84
N ILE A 297 -3.17 -9.12 -19.32
CA ILE A 297 -4.63 -9.29 -19.30
C ILE A 297 -5.18 -9.35 -20.73
N LEU A 298 -4.76 -8.44 -21.63
CA LEU A 298 -5.19 -8.44 -23.02
C LEU A 298 -4.77 -9.73 -23.75
N ARG A 299 -3.55 -10.23 -23.53
CA ARG A 299 -3.10 -11.50 -24.12
C ARG A 299 -4.02 -12.67 -23.75
N ARG A 300 -4.47 -12.72 -22.50
CA ARG A 300 -5.36 -13.79 -22.01
C ARG A 300 -6.78 -13.64 -22.52
N SER A 301 -7.27 -12.42 -22.63
CA SER A 301 -8.60 -12.19 -23.23
C SER A 301 -8.70 -12.69 -24.67
N ARG A 302 -7.55 -12.74 -25.38
CA ARG A 302 -7.44 -13.24 -26.76
C ARG A 302 -7.05 -14.73 -26.87
N GLY A 303 -6.91 -15.41 -25.73
CA GLY A 303 -6.46 -16.81 -25.71
C GLY A 303 -4.99 -17.02 -26.11
N MET A 304 -4.18 -15.95 -26.09
CA MET A 304 -2.75 -16.00 -26.50
C MET A 304 -1.82 -16.48 -25.39
N ALA A 305 -2.34 -16.75 -24.20
CA ALA A 305 -1.59 -17.26 -23.05
C ALA A 305 -2.50 -18.05 -22.13
N GLY A 306 -1.93 -18.97 -21.34
CA GLY A 306 -2.67 -19.75 -20.36
C GLY A 306 -3.19 -18.92 -19.19
N ALA A 307 -3.99 -19.52 -18.30
CA ALA A 307 -4.66 -18.86 -17.18
C ALA A 307 -3.75 -18.12 -16.22
N GLY A 308 -2.50 -18.54 -16.12
CA GLY A 308 -1.62 -18.09 -15.05
C GLY A 308 -2.00 -18.70 -13.69
N SER A 309 -1.46 -18.12 -12.63
CA SER A 309 -1.65 -18.54 -11.25
C SER A 309 -2.09 -17.35 -10.39
N THR A 310 -2.40 -17.58 -9.13
CA THR A 310 -2.67 -16.51 -8.14
C THR A 310 -1.53 -15.50 -8.07
N THR A 311 -0.28 -15.95 -8.19
CA THR A 311 0.92 -15.09 -8.27
C THR A 311 0.89 -14.18 -9.49
N ASN A 312 0.51 -14.72 -10.66
CA ASN A 312 0.43 -13.93 -11.89
C ASN A 312 -0.71 -12.89 -11.81
N TRP A 313 -1.89 -13.26 -11.32
CA TRP A 313 -3.01 -12.33 -11.18
C TRP A 313 -2.71 -11.20 -10.20
N ALA A 314 -2.02 -11.50 -9.09
CA ALA A 314 -1.52 -10.47 -8.17
C ALA A 314 -0.48 -9.57 -8.84
N ALA A 315 0.43 -10.12 -9.64
CA ALA A 315 1.45 -9.36 -10.35
C ALA A 315 0.82 -8.40 -11.37
N TRP A 316 -0.17 -8.85 -12.15
CA TRP A 316 -0.87 -8.00 -13.13
C TRP A 316 -1.66 -6.88 -12.45
N SER A 317 -2.37 -7.23 -11.37
CA SER A 317 -3.11 -6.26 -10.55
C SER A 317 -2.17 -5.20 -9.97
N THR A 318 -1.01 -5.62 -9.41
CA THR A 318 -0.01 -4.72 -8.85
C THR A 318 0.60 -3.82 -9.93
N SER A 319 0.98 -4.39 -11.09
CA SER A 319 1.56 -3.61 -12.19
C SER A 319 0.61 -2.51 -12.67
N HIS A 320 -0.68 -2.84 -12.88
CA HIS A 320 -1.70 -1.87 -13.25
C HIS A 320 -1.89 -0.81 -12.15
N HIS A 321 -1.95 -1.24 -10.88
CA HIS A 321 -2.14 -0.34 -9.75
C HIS A 321 -1.03 0.71 -9.65
N LEU A 322 0.22 0.30 -9.73
CA LEU A 322 1.37 1.21 -9.65
C LEU A 322 1.32 2.26 -10.76
N ALA A 323 1.04 1.84 -12.00
CA ALA A 323 0.89 2.75 -13.14
C ALA A 323 -0.29 3.71 -12.94
N ARG A 324 -1.44 3.20 -12.46
CA ARG A 324 -2.65 4.00 -12.23
C ARG A 324 -2.46 5.05 -11.15
N VAL A 325 -1.85 4.69 -10.03
CA VAL A 325 -1.59 5.64 -8.94
C VAL A 325 -0.65 6.74 -9.39
N LEU A 326 0.42 6.42 -10.08
CA LEU A 326 1.34 7.44 -10.63
C LEU A 326 0.64 8.36 -11.63
N PHE A 327 -0.22 7.81 -12.49
CA PHE A 327 -1.02 8.59 -13.42
C PHE A 327 -1.98 9.55 -12.67
N ASP A 328 -2.65 9.07 -11.63
CA ASP A 328 -3.58 9.88 -10.83
C ASP A 328 -2.85 10.97 -10.04
N LEU A 329 -1.68 10.66 -9.46
CA LEU A 329 -0.83 11.64 -8.77
C LEU A 329 -0.33 12.74 -9.72
N GLY A 330 0.07 12.38 -10.95
CA GLY A 330 0.50 13.35 -11.98
C GLY A 330 -0.62 14.27 -12.48
N ARG A 331 -1.89 13.86 -12.32
CA ARG A 331 -3.07 14.67 -12.71
C ARG A 331 -3.65 15.49 -11.57
N SER A 332 -3.31 15.16 -10.35
CA SER A 332 -3.82 15.88 -9.19
C SER A 332 -3.11 17.21 -9.07
N ASP A 333 -3.77 18.32 -9.42
CA ASP A 333 -3.27 19.71 -9.30
C ASP A 333 -2.92 20.12 -7.86
N GLY A 334 -2.91 19.18 -6.92
CA GLY A 334 -2.59 19.33 -5.52
C GLY A 334 -1.72 18.23 -4.95
N ALA A 335 -1.29 17.27 -5.75
CA ALA A 335 -0.25 16.33 -5.36
C ALA A 335 1.09 17.07 -5.29
N ARG A 336 1.25 17.90 -4.25
CA ARG A 336 2.55 18.46 -3.93
C ARG A 336 3.47 17.28 -3.61
N PRO A 337 4.66 17.21 -4.21
CA PRO A 337 5.67 16.23 -3.82
C PRO A 337 5.87 16.32 -2.31
N ALA A 338 6.31 15.23 -1.68
CA ALA A 338 6.75 15.24 -0.28
C ALA A 338 7.80 16.32 0.03
N ASP A 339 8.26 17.04 -0.98
CA ASP A 339 9.15 18.21 -0.93
C ASP A 339 8.57 19.43 -0.21
N ASP A 340 7.25 19.57 -0.09
CA ASP A 340 6.62 20.67 0.63
C ASP A 340 6.58 20.44 2.16
N TRP A 341 7.13 19.33 2.62
CA TRP A 341 7.33 19.12 4.05
C TRP A 341 8.24 20.22 4.62
N ARG A 342 7.66 21.08 5.43
CA ARG A 342 8.40 22.15 6.17
C ARG A 342 8.28 21.90 7.66
N PRO A 343 9.38 21.60 8.36
CA PRO A 343 9.38 21.58 9.82
C PRO A 343 8.86 22.91 10.38
N GLY A 344 7.96 22.86 11.37
CA GLY A 344 7.44 24.06 12.04
C GLY A 344 6.35 24.84 11.32
N ALA A 345 5.96 24.49 10.10
CA ALA A 345 4.82 25.12 9.43
C ALA A 345 3.50 24.76 10.13
N ARG A 346 2.73 25.76 10.58
CA ARG A 346 1.36 25.55 11.06
C ARG A 346 0.43 25.43 9.86
N PRO A 347 -0.63 24.57 9.89
CA PRO A 347 -1.64 24.56 8.86
C PRO A 347 -2.28 25.94 8.78
N GLY A 348 -2.36 26.50 7.56
CA GLY A 348 -3.05 27.76 7.31
C GLY A 348 -4.51 27.61 7.71
N GLY A 349 -4.93 28.35 8.73
CA GLY A 349 -6.32 28.43 9.12
C GLY A 349 -7.11 29.25 8.10
N GLU A 350 -7.79 28.56 7.22
CA GLU A 350 -9.03 29.05 6.58
C GLU A 350 -9.98 27.87 6.53
N ASP A 351 -11.04 27.98 7.33
CA ASP A 351 -12.23 27.14 7.26
C ASP A 351 -12.88 27.28 5.87
N ARG A 352 -12.41 26.55 4.88
CA ARG A 352 -13.18 26.32 3.66
C ARG A 352 -14.12 25.16 3.93
N ALA A 353 -15.33 25.51 4.36
CA ALA A 353 -16.47 24.62 4.39
C ALA A 353 -16.60 23.94 3.02
N TRP A 354 -16.35 22.64 2.98
CA TRP A 354 -16.61 21.80 1.82
C TRP A 354 -18.12 21.71 1.64
N SER A 355 -18.68 22.39 0.62
CA SER A 355 -20.06 22.22 0.17
C SER A 355 -20.16 20.86 -0.53
N GLY A 356 -20.40 19.83 0.25
CA GLY A 356 -20.63 18.47 -0.23
C GLY A 356 -21.91 18.42 -1.04
N GLY A 357 -21.79 18.14 -2.33
CA GLY A 357 -22.91 17.71 -3.16
C GLY A 357 -23.59 16.51 -2.51
N GLY A 358 -24.87 16.69 -2.13
CA GLY A 358 -25.61 15.71 -1.34
C GLY A 358 -25.76 14.37 -2.07
N TRP A 359 -25.28 13.34 -1.43
CA TRP A 359 -25.68 11.98 -1.68
C TRP A 359 -27.06 11.77 -1.07
N ARG A 360 -28.10 11.70 -1.91
CA ARG A 360 -29.44 11.26 -1.50
C ARG A 360 -29.35 9.76 -1.19
N GLY A 361 -29.65 9.41 0.06
CA GLY A 361 -29.72 8.03 0.53
C GLY A 361 -30.74 7.21 -0.26
N GLY A 362 -30.35 6.01 -0.65
CA GLY A 362 -31.26 4.97 -1.08
C GLY A 362 -32.10 4.45 0.12
N PRO A 363 -33.24 3.80 -0.12
CA PRO A 363 -34.24 3.51 0.91
C PRO A 363 -33.73 2.52 1.95
N GLU A 364 -33.97 2.86 3.21
CA GLU A 364 -33.80 1.98 4.38
C GLU A 364 -34.59 0.67 4.18
N ARG A 365 -33.89 -0.43 4.06
CA ARG A 365 -34.54 -1.75 4.17
C ARG A 365 -34.70 -2.07 5.65
N GLY A 366 -36.00 -2.29 6.03
CA GLY A 366 -36.46 -2.53 7.38
C GLY A 366 -35.69 -3.64 8.11
N ARG A 367 -35.49 -3.44 9.40
CA ARG A 367 -34.98 -4.42 10.35
C ARG A 367 -35.90 -5.66 10.39
N PRO A 368 -35.39 -6.89 10.35
CA PRO A 368 -36.19 -8.06 10.66
C PRO A 368 -36.50 -8.09 12.18
N ALA A 369 -37.76 -8.33 12.51
CA ALA A 369 -38.27 -8.47 13.86
C ALA A 369 -37.62 -9.65 14.58
N ARG A 370 -37.30 -9.46 15.85
CA ARG A 370 -36.85 -10.52 16.77
C ARG A 370 -37.97 -11.53 17.00
N PRO A 371 -37.70 -12.85 16.98
CA PRO A 371 -38.69 -13.84 17.40
C PRO A 371 -38.89 -13.75 18.93
N ARG A 372 -40.15 -13.71 19.36
CA ARG A 372 -40.57 -13.79 20.76
C ARG A 372 -40.25 -15.22 21.29
N ARG A 373 -39.60 -15.28 22.42
CA ARG A 373 -39.53 -16.47 23.28
C ARG A 373 -40.93 -16.75 23.82
N ASN A 374 -41.51 -17.89 23.47
CA ASN A 374 -42.60 -18.47 24.21
C ASN A 374 -41.99 -19.40 25.22
N GLY A 375 -42.38 -19.17 26.47
CA GLY A 375 -42.00 -19.99 27.63
C GLY A 375 -42.89 -21.22 27.80
N GLU A 376 -42.30 -22.13 28.51
CA GLU A 376 -42.86 -23.12 29.47
C GLU A 376 -44.19 -23.79 29.17
N ALA A 377 -44.19 -25.09 29.12
CA ALA A 377 -44.81 -25.94 30.11
C ALA A 377 -44.83 -27.41 29.67
N GLY A 378 -44.41 -28.30 30.52
CA GLY A 378 -45.25 -29.37 31.03
C GLY A 378 -44.73 -30.79 30.77
N ARG A 379 -44.09 -31.32 31.74
CA ARG A 379 -44.18 -32.68 32.34
C ARG A 379 -44.82 -33.84 31.54
N ALA A 380 -44.14 -34.96 31.76
CA ALA A 380 -44.61 -36.33 31.99
C ALA A 380 -44.59 -37.30 30.79
N GLY A 381 -43.90 -38.41 31.06
CA GLY A 381 -43.85 -39.64 30.30
C GLY A 381 -42.46 -40.29 30.32
#